data_2788ce4c9d2d91a45fca5a7c3bf47bd7
#
_entry.id   2788ce4c9d2d91a45fca5a7c3bf47bd7
#
_cell.length_a   1.000
_cell.length_b   1.000
_cell.length_c   1.000
_cell.angle_alpha   90.00
_cell.angle_beta   90.00
_cell.angle_gamma   90.00
#
_symmetry.space_group_name_H-M   'P 1'
#
loop_
_entity.id
_entity.type
_entity.pdbx_description
1 polymer ?
#
loop_
_entity_poly.entity_id
_entity_poly.type
_entity_poly.pdbx_seq_one_letter_code
_entity_poly.pdbx_strand_id
1 'polypeptide(L)'
;RACGREGDDITSRLFLPNDFMRVDADYAAKQSGDWVPGDWPRTYQSPAYPNIFAAGIAFAPPHPISVPHTSPNGTLIAPAPPRTGMPSAEIGKTVARSIADMIGGADRPTRTASMAEMGAACVASAGAHLLTGTAASMTVYPIVPDFERYPRYGRDLNQTFGEIGLAGHWIKILLHHMFLYKAQLRPGWALIPE
;
A
#
# COMPACT_ATOMS: atom_id res chain seq x y z
N ARG A 1 -19.06 13.86 3.48
CA ARG A 1 -19.06 15.13 2.77
C ARG A 1 -17.85 15.95 3.21
N ALA A 2 -17.01 16.41 2.27
CA ALA A 2 -15.92 17.32 2.53
C ALA A 2 -16.36 18.75 2.24
N CYS A 3 -16.05 19.68 3.15
CA CYS A 3 -16.38 21.10 3.01
C CYS A 3 -15.11 21.93 2.86
N GLY A 4 -15.12 22.85 1.91
CA GLY A 4 -14.10 23.85 1.75
C GLY A 4 -14.16 24.92 2.85
N ARG A 5 -13.19 25.84 2.87
CA ARG A 5 -13.08 26.91 3.87
C ARG A 5 -14.30 27.84 3.89
N GLU A 6 -14.95 28.02 2.74
CA GLU A 6 -16.13 28.87 2.57
C GLU A 6 -17.46 28.11 2.71
N GLY A 7 -17.39 26.82 3.12
CA GLY A 7 -18.55 25.95 3.30
C GLY A 7 -19.04 25.26 2.03
N ASP A 8 -18.35 25.44 0.91
CA ASP A 8 -18.63 24.77 -0.36
C ASP A 8 -18.37 23.26 -0.27
N ASP A 9 -19.11 22.47 -1.07
CA ASP A 9 -18.91 21.03 -1.15
C ASP A 9 -17.75 20.71 -2.10
N ILE A 10 -16.63 20.25 -1.53
CA ILE A 10 -15.43 19.85 -2.26
C ILE A 10 -15.27 18.33 -2.39
N THR A 11 -16.28 17.55 -2.01
CA THR A 11 -16.21 16.09 -1.96
C THR A 11 -15.77 15.50 -3.31
N SER A 12 -16.37 15.90 -4.41
CA SER A 12 -16.05 15.38 -5.75
C SER A 12 -14.67 15.77 -6.27
N ARG A 13 -14.06 16.82 -5.71
CA ARG A 13 -12.67 17.21 -6.03
C ARG A 13 -11.63 16.39 -5.26
N LEU A 14 -12.00 15.93 -4.06
CA LEU A 14 -11.12 15.16 -3.18
C LEU A 14 -11.27 13.64 -3.35
N PHE A 15 -12.48 13.15 -3.57
CA PHE A 15 -12.79 11.73 -3.59
C PHE A 15 -13.33 11.28 -4.93
N LEU A 16 -13.03 10.05 -5.28
CA LEU A 16 -13.67 9.32 -6.38
C LEU A 16 -15.01 8.72 -5.90
N PRO A 17 -15.87 8.23 -6.81
CA PRO A 17 -17.15 7.61 -6.44
C PRO A 17 -17.03 6.38 -5.53
N ASN A 18 -15.84 5.82 -5.37
CA ASN A 18 -15.54 4.70 -4.48
C ASN A 18 -15.09 5.14 -3.07
N ASP A 19 -15.29 6.43 -2.72
CA ASP A 19 -14.94 7.06 -1.45
C ASP A 19 -13.44 7.11 -1.11
N PHE A 20 -12.56 6.71 -2.04
CA PHE A 20 -11.12 6.87 -1.88
C PHE A 20 -10.64 8.23 -2.40
N MET A 21 -9.60 8.74 -1.77
CA MET A 21 -9.05 10.04 -2.10
C MET A 21 -8.32 10.05 -3.44
N ARG A 22 -8.60 11.05 -4.25
CA ARG A 22 -7.90 11.34 -5.50
C ARG A 22 -6.50 11.90 -5.19
N VAL A 23 -5.49 11.30 -5.78
CA VAL A 23 -4.07 11.69 -5.62
C VAL A 23 -3.38 11.82 -6.99
N ASP A 24 -2.08 11.97 -7.01
CA ASP A 24 -1.21 12.05 -8.19
C ASP A 24 -1.11 10.72 -8.96
N ALA A 25 -2.24 10.18 -9.41
CA ALA A 25 -2.35 8.95 -10.17
C ALA A 25 -3.08 9.19 -11.50
N ASP A 26 -2.86 8.35 -12.50
CA ASP A 26 -3.61 8.38 -13.76
C ASP A 26 -4.91 7.59 -13.62
N TYR A 27 -6.02 8.31 -13.52
CA TYR A 27 -7.36 7.73 -13.41
C TYR A 27 -8.09 7.58 -14.76
N ALA A 28 -7.38 7.70 -15.89
CA ALA A 28 -7.97 7.39 -17.18
C ALA A 28 -8.44 5.93 -17.23
N ALA A 29 -9.59 5.70 -17.86
CA ALA A 29 -10.09 4.34 -18.05
C ALA A 29 -9.18 3.59 -19.04
N LYS A 30 -8.50 2.54 -18.55
CA LYS A 30 -7.59 1.72 -19.34
C LYS A 30 -8.01 0.25 -19.33
N GLN A 31 -7.72 -0.46 -20.41
CA GLN A 31 -7.83 -1.90 -20.47
C GLN A 31 -6.67 -2.55 -19.70
N SER A 32 -6.82 -3.78 -19.27
CA SER A 32 -5.80 -4.48 -18.48
C SER A 32 -4.43 -4.61 -19.18
N GLY A 33 -4.41 -4.63 -20.50
CA GLY A 33 -3.17 -4.66 -21.30
C GLY A 33 -2.42 -3.32 -21.35
N ASP A 34 -3.10 -2.21 -21.01
CA ASP A 34 -2.55 -0.86 -21.05
C ASP A 34 -2.13 -0.34 -19.67
N TRP A 35 -2.25 -1.17 -18.63
CA TRP A 35 -1.83 -0.82 -17.28
C TRP A 35 -0.32 -0.76 -17.17
N VAL A 36 0.18 0.36 -16.68
CA VAL A 36 1.61 0.57 -16.47
C VAL A 36 1.91 1.02 -15.03
N PRO A 37 3.08 0.69 -14.49
CA PRO A 37 3.49 1.11 -13.15
C PRO A 37 3.41 2.63 -12.93
N GLY A 38 3.62 3.41 -13.99
CA GLY A 38 3.54 4.88 -13.97
C GLY A 38 2.15 5.46 -13.71
N ASP A 39 1.09 4.67 -13.83
CA ASP A 39 -0.29 5.11 -13.51
C ASP A 39 -0.49 5.31 -12.00
N TRP A 40 0.34 4.67 -11.18
CA TRP A 40 0.22 4.66 -9.73
C TRP A 40 0.84 5.89 -9.07
N PRO A 41 0.28 6.35 -7.95
CA PRO A 41 0.75 7.55 -7.28
C PRO A 41 2.18 7.37 -6.75
N ARG A 42 2.89 8.48 -6.62
CA ARG A 42 4.24 8.55 -6.06
C ARG A 42 4.36 9.49 -4.87
N THR A 43 3.61 10.58 -4.87
CA THR A 43 3.67 11.60 -3.80
C THR A 43 2.45 11.57 -2.89
N TYR A 44 1.35 10.97 -3.36
CA TYR A 44 0.06 10.87 -2.65
C TYR A 44 -0.57 12.24 -2.33
N GLN A 45 -0.15 13.28 -3.04
CA GLN A 45 -0.69 14.63 -2.93
C GLN A 45 -2.00 14.75 -3.73
N SER A 46 -2.98 15.48 -3.19
CA SER A 46 -4.18 15.82 -3.96
C SER A 46 -3.83 16.77 -5.11
N PRO A 47 -4.25 16.48 -6.35
CA PRO A 47 -4.01 17.39 -7.47
C PRO A 47 -4.81 18.69 -7.37
N ALA A 48 -5.90 18.72 -6.61
CA ALA A 48 -6.75 19.89 -6.44
C ALA A 48 -6.34 20.77 -5.24
N TYR A 49 -5.70 20.17 -4.24
CA TYR A 49 -5.35 20.84 -2.98
C TYR A 49 -3.94 20.43 -2.55
N PRO A 50 -2.92 21.27 -2.82
CA PRO A 50 -1.52 20.91 -2.63
C PRO A 50 -1.09 20.72 -1.17
N ASN A 51 -1.92 21.12 -0.22
CA ASN A 51 -1.73 20.90 1.22
C ASN A 51 -2.46 19.66 1.78
N ILE A 52 -3.07 18.85 0.91
CA ILE A 52 -3.81 17.64 1.31
C ILE A 52 -3.14 16.40 0.69
N PHE A 53 -2.92 15.39 1.54
CA PHE A 53 -2.30 14.12 1.16
C PHE A 53 -3.13 12.94 1.63
N ALA A 54 -3.11 11.84 0.88
CA ALA A 54 -3.63 10.56 1.33
C ALA A 54 -2.48 9.71 1.87
N ALA A 55 -2.38 9.56 3.19
CA ALA A 55 -1.39 8.69 3.81
C ALA A 55 -1.86 7.23 3.84
N GLY A 56 -0.92 6.30 3.74
CA GLY A 56 -1.22 4.87 3.79
C GLY A 56 -2.01 4.40 2.58
N ILE A 57 -3.17 3.78 2.82
CA ILE A 57 -4.03 3.19 1.80
C ILE A 57 -5.33 3.96 1.56
N ALA A 58 -5.41 5.21 2.00
CA ALA A 58 -6.58 6.07 1.82
C ALA A 58 -6.74 6.61 0.38
N PHE A 59 -5.74 6.46 -0.45
CA PHE A 59 -5.80 6.87 -1.86
C PHE A 59 -6.62 5.90 -2.71
N ALA A 60 -7.18 6.42 -3.80
CA ALA A 60 -7.86 5.63 -4.81
C ALA A 60 -6.85 4.90 -5.71
N PRO A 61 -6.89 3.54 -5.80
CA PRO A 61 -6.11 2.82 -6.81
C PRO A 61 -6.59 3.20 -8.21
N PRO A 62 -5.69 3.47 -9.17
CA PRO A 62 -6.09 3.81 -10.55
C PRO A 62 -6.70 2.61 -11.29
N HIS A 63 -6.24 1.41 -11.00
CA HIS A 63 -6.73 0.14 -11.56
C HIS A 63 -6.41 -1.04 -10.63
N PRO A 64 -6.98 -2.24 -10.86
CA PRO A 64 -6.60 -3.45 -10.13
C PRO A 64 -5.12 -3.82 -10.30
N ILE A 65 -4.57 -4.59 -9.37
CA ILE A 65 -3.17 -5.09 -9.45
C ILE A 65 -3.03 -6.40 -10.23
N SER A 66 -4.12 -6.96 -10.72
CA SER A 66 -4.15 -8.14 -11.58
C SER A 66 -5.52 -8.25 -12.23
N VAL A 67 -5.61 -9.06 -13.29
CA VAL A 67 -6.88 -9.38 -13.94
C VAL A 67 -7.78 -10.17 -12.97
N PRO A 68 -9.08 -9.85 -12.88
CA PRO A 68 -10.02 -10.62 -12.08
C PRO A 68 -10.06 -12.10 -12.50
N HIS A 69 -10.18 -12.98 -11.52
CA HIS A 69 -10.26 -14.42 -11.72
C HIS A 69 -11.55 -14.98 -11.12
N THR A 70 -12.20 -15.90 -11.82
CA THR A 70 -13.36 -16.60 -11.30
C THR A 70 -12.92 -17.95 -10.72
N SER A 71 -13.21 -18.17 -9.44
CA SER A 71 -12.92 -19.42 -8.75
C SER A 71 -13.79 -20.58 -9.29
N PRO A 72 -13.44 -21.86 -9.04
CA PRO A 72 -14.22 -23.01 -9.50
C PRO A 72 -15.69 -23.03 -9.05
N ASN A 73 -16.01 -22.39 -7.93
CA ASN A 73 -17.38 -22.25 -7.43
C ASN A 73 -18.11 -20.97 -7.92
N GLY A 74 -17.59 -20.29 -8.94
CA GLY A 74 -18.24 -19.14 -9.57
C GLY A 74 -18.00 -17.80 -8.87
N THR A 75 -17.20 -17.73 -7.81
CA THR A 75 -16.91 -16.47 -7.10
C THR A 75 -15.89 -15.64 -7.87
N LEU A 76 -16.24 -14.40 -8.20
CA LEU A 76 -15.32 -13.45 -8.82
C LEU A 76 -14.32 -12.93 -7.77
N ILE A 77 -13.04 -13.10 -8.04
CA ILE A 77 -11.93 -12.59 -7.23
C ILE A 77 -11.29 -11.45 -8.01
N ALA A 78 -11.47 -10.23 -7.52
CA ALA A 78 -10.85 -9.01 -8.09
C ALA A 78 -9.69 -8.59 -7.18
N PRO A 79 -8.41 -8.81 -7.58
CA PRO A 79 -7.27 -8.46 -6.77
C PRO A 79 -7.16 -6.95 -6.57
N ALA A 80 -7.05 -6.54 -5.31
CA ALA A 80 -6.84 -5.16 -4.90
C ALA A 80 -5.47 -4.99 -4.25
N PRO A 81 -4.92 -3.77 -4.19
CA PRO A 81 -3.69 -3.52 -3.48
C PRO A 81 -3.79 -3.97 -2.02
N PRO A 82 -2.74 -4.58 -1.45
CA PRO A 82 -2.76 -5.03 -0.07
C PRO A 82 -2.92 -3.85 0.88
N ARG A 83 -3.95 -3.93 1.73
CA ARG A 83 -4.23 -2.95 2.79
C ARG A 83 -3.52 -3.39 4.08
N THR A 84 -2.19 -3.48 4.02
CA THR A 84 -1.34 -3.97 5.10
C THR A 84 -0.46 -2.87 5.69
N GLY A 85 0.11 -3.13 6.86
CA GLY A 85 0.96 -2.17 7.56
C GLY A 85 2.20 -1.74 6.77
N MET A 86 2.84 -2.67 6.06
CA MET A 86 4.07 -2.39 5.31
C MET A 86 3.92 -1.27 4.27
N PRO A 87 3.07 -1.40 3.23
CA PRO A 87 2.90 -0.32 2.25
C PRO A 87 2.28 0.94 2.90
N SER A 88 1.40 0.78 3.89
CA SER A 88 0.81 1.93 4.58
C SER A 88 1.84 2.74 5.35
N ALA A 89 2.80 2.09 6.01
CA ALA A 89 3.85 2.74 6.77
C ALA A 89 4.84 3.47 5.85
N GLU A 90 5.26 2.85 4.75
CA GLU A 90 6.20 3.47 3.80
C GLU A 90 5.56 4.67 3.09
N ILE A 91 4.30 4.58 2.68
CA ILE A 91 3.55 5.72 2.13
C ILE A 91 3.41 6.83 3.18
N GLY A 92 3.01 6.49 4.42
CA GLY A 92 2.86 7.44 5.50
C GLY A 92 4.16 8.18 5.84
N LYS A 93 5.28 7.47 5.88
CA LYS A 93 6.62 8.03 6.10
C LYS A 93 7.04 8.97 4.96
N THR A 94 6.78 8.58 3.71
CA THR A 94 7.06 9.41 2.53
C THR A 94 6.27 10.70 2.56
N VAL A 95 4.97 10.64 2.85
CA VAL A 95 4.09 11.80 3.00
C VAL A 95 4.57 12.70 4.15
N ALA A 96 4.85 12.14 5.33
CA ALA A 96 5.30 12.91 6.49
C ALA A 96 6.61 13.66 6.21
N ARG A 97 7.57 13.03 5.54
CA ARG A 97 8.84 13.66 5.15
C ARG A 97 8.63 14.75 4.10
N SER A 98 7.77 14.52 3.10
CA SER A 98 7.42 15.54 2.10
C SER A 98 6.76 16.76 2.76
N ILE A 99 5.85 16.56 3.72
CA ILE A 99 5.23 17.65 4.48
C ILE A 99 6.29 18.42 5.29
N ALA A 100 7.21 17.73 5.95
CA ALA A 100 8.29 18.36 6.70
C ALA A 100 9.20 19.20 5.79
N ASP A 101 9.56 18.68 4.62
CA ASP A 101 10.36 19.41 3.63
C ASP A 101 9.60 20.65 3.10
N MET A 102 8.29 20.54 2.88
CA MET A 102 7.43 21.66 2.46
C MET A 102 7.31 22.75 3.54
N ILE A 103 7.20 22.36 4.81
CA ILE A 103 7.24 23.32 5.94
C ILE A 103 8.61 24.01 5.99
N GLY A 104 9.68 23.30 5.62
CA GLY A 104 11.04 23.84 5.50
C GLY A 104 11.29 24.71 4.26
N GLY A 105 10.28 24.94 3.42
CA GLY A 105 10.35 25.84 2.26
C GLY A 105 10.37 25.16 0.88
N ALA A 106 10.16 23.85 0.79
CA ALA A 106 9.99 23.20 -0.51
C ALA A 106 8.59 23.48 -1.09
N ASP A 107 8.52 23.86 -2.37
CA ASP A 107 7.27 24.23 -3.04
C ASP A 107 6.37 23.02 -3.36
N ARG A 108 6.92 21.81 -3.35
CA ARG A 108 6.24 20.56 -3.71
C ARG A 108 6.80 19.38 -2.93
N PRO A 109 6.11 18.22 -2.93
CA PRO A 109 6.62 16.98 -2.32
C PRO A 109 7.99 16.60 -2.89
N THR A 110 8.94 16.30 -2.01
CA THR A 110 10.33 15.97 -2.37
C THR A 110 10.60 14.47 -2.30
N ARG A 111 9.73 13.71 -1.63
CA ARG A 111 9.86 12.28 -1.44
C ARG A 111 8.81 11.54 -2.23
N THR A 112 9.21 10.38 -2.74
CA THR A 112 8.32 9.49 -3.51
C THR A 112 8.35 8.08 -2.95
N ALA A 113 7.22 7.39 -3.06
CA ALA A 113 7.09 5.96 -2.82
C ALA A 113 6.08 5.40 -3.81
N SER A 114 6.37 4.30 -4.47
CA SER A 114 5.47 3.68 -5.44
C SER A 114 5.21 2.23 -5.10
N MET A 115 3.96 1.79 -5.18
CA MET A 115 3.62 0.37 -5.07
C MET A 115 4.20 -0.48 -6.20
N ALA A 116 4.70 0.13 -7.26
CA ALA A 116 5.48 -0.54 -8.31
C ALA A 116 6.95 -0.78 -7.91
N GLU A 117 7.40 -0.18 -6.83
CA GLU A 117 8.78 -0.26 -6.34
C GLU A 117 8.87 -0.86 -4.93
N MET A 118 7.73 -1.23 -4.33
CA MET A 118 7.67 -1.83 -2.99
C MET A 118 7.01 -3.20 -3.00
N GLY A 119 7.37 -4.02 -2.01
CA GLY A 119 6.75 -5.30 -1.76
C GLY A 119 5.71 -5.26 -0.65
N ALA A 120 5.00 -6.35 -0.51
CA ALA A 120 4.14 -6.60 0.64
C ALA A 120 4.34 -8.03 1.15
N ALA A 121 4.23 -8.20 2.46
CA ALA A 121 4.19 -9.49 3.10
C ALA A 121 2.91 -9.63 3.91
N CYS A 122 2.24 -10.76 3.75
CA CYS A 122 1.03 -11.11 4.48
C CYS A 122 1.26 -12.40 5.25
N VAL A 123 0.90 -12.42 6.53
CA VAL A 123 1.00 -13.61 7.37
C VAL A 123 -0.34 -13.85 8.06
N ALA A 124 -0.98 -14.99 7.75
CA ALA A 124 -2.17 -15.46 8.41
C ALA A 124 -1.81 -16.66 9.28
N SER A 125 -1.89 -16.52 10.61
CA SER A 125 -1.53 -17.57 11.55
C SER A 125 -2.75 -18.17 12.25
N ALA A 126 -2.67 -19.47 12.57
CA ALA A 126 -3.62 -20.21 13.37
C ALA A 126 -2.88 -20.91 14.52
N GLY A 127 -3.57 -21.05 15.66
CA GLY A 127 -2.98 -21.61 16.87
C GLY A 127 -2.29 -20.56 17.74
N ALA A 128 -2.17 -20.88 19.04
CA ALA A 128 -1.64 -19.98 20.07
C ALA A 128 -0.32 -20.42 20.69
N HIS A 129 0.11 -21.64 20.36
CA HIS A 129 1.29 -22.24 21.00
C HIS A 129 2.55 -22.11 20.14
N LEU A 130 3.67 -21.87 20.79
CA LEU A 130 4.97 -21.64 20.15
C LEU A 130 5.42 -22.82 19.25
N LEU A 131 5.01 -24.05 19.59
CA LEU A 131 5.44 -25.28 18.91
C LEU A 131 4.34 -25.92 18.04
N THR A 132 3.08 -25.51 18.19
CA THR A 132 1.93 -26.13 17.50
C THR A 132 1.17 -25.15 16.60
N GLY A 133 1.62 -23.91 16.53
CA GLY A 133 1.06 -22.92 15.62
C GLY A 133 1.49 -23.18 14.18
N THR A 134 0.69 -22.69 13.25
CA THR A 134 1.03 -22.64 11.82
C THR A 134 0.66 -21.30 11.22
N ALA A 135 1.32 -20.92 10.15
CA ALA A 135 0.96 -19.73 9.38
C ALA A 135 1.11 -19.98 7.89
N ALA A 136 0.19 -19.42 7.11
CA ALA A 136 0.41 -19.15 5.71
C ALA A 136 1.05 -17.76 5.57
N SER A 137 2.21 -17.68 4.96
CA SER A 137 2.90 -16.44 4.63
C SER A 137 2.99 -16.28 3.12
N MET A 138 2.80 -15.06 2.66
CA MET A 138 2.91 -14.71 1.25
C MET A 138 3.68 -13.40 1.14
N THR A 139 4.64 -13.36 0.22
CA THR A 139 5.31 -12.13 -0.20
C THR A 139 4.98 -11.85 -1.65
N VAL A 140 4.92 -10.59 -2.01
CA VAL A 140 4.74 -10.12 -3.39
C VAL A 140 5.63 -8.92 -3.65
N TYR A 141 6.38 -8.94 -4.77
CA TYR A 141 7.21 -7.83 -5.21
C TYR A 141 7.31 -7.80 -6.75
N PRO A 142 7.12 -6.63 -7.37
CA PRO A 142 6.45 -5.46 -6.79
C PRO A 142 4.96 -5.69 -6.54
N ILE A 143 4.31 -4.84 -5.73
CA ILE A 143 2.86 -4.93 -5.48
C ILE A 143 2.09 -4.67 -6.78
N VAL A 144 2.41 -3.59 -7.48
CA VAL A 144 1.88 -3.31 -8.82
C VAL A 144 2.73 -4.04 -9.84
N PRO A 145 2.14 -4.86 -10.71
CA PRO A 145 2.90 -5.59 -11.72
C PRO A 145 3.64 -4.65 -12.68
N ASP A 146 4.87 -4.99 -12.97
CA ASP A 146 5.73 -4.33 -13.94
C ASP A 146 6.13 -5.35 -15.03
N PHE A 147 5.38 -5.38 -16.13
CA PHE A 147 5.62 -6.32 -17.24
C PHE A 147 6.79 -5.91 -18.13
N GLU A 148 7.24 -4.67 -18.07
CA GLU A 148 8.46 -4.23 -18.75
C GLU A 148 9.70 -4.84 -18.08
N ARG A 149 9.75 -4.77 -16.75
CA ARG A 149 10.85 -5.30 -15.94
C ARG A 149 10.76 -6.82 -15.74
N TYR A 150 9.55 -7.37 -15.62
CA TYR A 150 9.27 -8.79 -15.35
C TYR A 150 8.25 -9.33 -16.37
N PRO A 151 8.65 -9.62 -17.62
CA PRO A 151 7.72 -9.87 -18.74
C PRO A 151 6.73 -11.03 -18.53
N ARG A 152 7.10 -12.05 -17.74
CA ARG A 152 6.29 -13.26 -17.61
C ARG A 152 5.09 -13.07 -16.67
N TYR A 153 5.27 -12.41 -15.53
CA TYR A 153 4.25 -12.31 -14.48
C TYR A 153 4.10 -10.88 -13.92
N GLY A 154 4.89 -9.92 -14.41
CA GLY A 154 4.95 -8.59 -13.84
C GLY A 154 5.57 -8.55 -12.45
N ARG A 155 6.21 -9.63 -11.98
CA ARG A 155 6.74 -9.79 -10.61
C ARG A 155 8.04 -10.56 -10.59
N ASP A 156 8.89 -10.24 -9.63
CA ASP A 156 10.10 -10.99 -9.31
C ASP A 156 9.72 -12.28 -8.57
N LEU A 157 9.94 -13.43 -9.21
CA LEU A 157 9.62 -14.73 -8.63
C LEU A 157 10.54 -15.14 -7.49
N ASN A 158 11.72 -14.52 -7.35
CA ASN A 158 12.59 -14.75 -6.19
C ASN A 158 12.05 -14.05 -4.93
N GLN A 159 11.22 -13.03 -5.10
CA GLN A 159 10.62 -12.24 -4.02
C GLN A 159 9.09 -12.38 -3.93
N THR A 160 8.49 -13.19 -4.82
CA THR A 160 7.05 -13.46 -4.83
C THR A 160 6.82 -14.95 -4.64
N PHE A 161 6.48 -15.33 -3.42
CA PHE A 161 6.25 -16.74 -3.06
C PHE A 161 5.30 -16.86 -1.87
N GLY A 162 4.77 -18.06 -1.67
CA GLY A 162 3.95 -18.41 -0.52
C GLY A 162 4.50 -19.64 0.19
N GLU A 163 4.42 -19.64 1.51
CA GLU A 163 4.86 -20.73 2.37
C GLU A 163 3.84 -21.01 3.46
N ILE A 164 3.80 -22.26 3.93
CA ILE A 164 3.01 -22.66 5.09
C ILE A 164 3.94 -23.33 6.09
N GLY A 165 3.94 -22.85 7.33
CA GLY A 165 4.80 -23.44 8.35
C GLY A 165 4.82 -22.71 9.68
N LEU A 166 5.61 -23.25 10.59
CA LEU A 166 5.78 -22.74 11.95
C LEU A 166 6.58 -21.42 11.98
N ALA A 167 7.52 -21.25 11.06
CA ALA A 167 8.35 -20.04 11.00
C ALA A 167 7.51 -18.78 10.77
N GLY A 168 6.51 -18.81 9.88
CA GLY A 168 5.59 -17.71 9.68
C GLY A 168 4.78 -17.37 10.95
N HIS A 169 4.42 -18.37 11.74
CA HIS A 169 3.75 -18.17 13.02
C HIS A 169 4.64 -17.45 14.03
N TRP A 170 5.92 -17.80 14.14
CA TRP A 170 6.87 -17.09 15.01
C TRP A 170 7.11 -15.65 14.57
N ILE A 171 7.24 -15.43 13.27
CA ILE A 171 7.35 -14.07 12.71
C ILE A 171 6.13 -13.23 13.12
N LYS A 172 4.92 -13.79 13.04
CA LYS A 172 3.70 -13.11 13.45
C LYS A 172 3.70 -12.71 14.92
N ILE A 173 4.15 -13.60 15.81
CA ILE A 173 4.29 -13.32 17.25
C ILE A 173 5.31 -12.20 17.47
N LEU A 174 6.48 -12.29 16.83
CA LEU A 174 7.51 -11.26 16.94
C LEU A 174 7.01 -9.89 16.46
N LEU A 175 6.37 -9.83 15.30
CA LEU A 175 5.79 -8.59 14.74
C LEU A 175 4.78 -7.97 15.71
N HIS A 176 3.93 -8.77 16.36
CA HIS A 176 2.98 -8.26 17.35
C HIS A 176 3.69 -7.50 18.47
N HIS A 177 4.73 -8.09 19.05
CA HIS A 177 5.49 -7.45 20.13
C HIS A 177 6.26 -6.22 19.63
N MET A 178 6.83 -6.27 18.44
CA MET A 178 7.54 -5.13 17.84
C MET A 178 6.59 -3.95 17.59
N PHE A 179 5.39 -4.19 17.05
CA PHE A 179 4.38 -3.13 16.87
C PHE A 179 3.96 -2.50 18.18
N LEU A 180 3.70 -3.29 19.23
CA LEU A 180 3.36 -2.76 20.53
C LEU A 180 4.51 -1.93 21.13
N TYR A 181 5.74 -2.37 20.95
CA TYR A 181 6.93 -1.64 21.40
C TYR A 181 7.05 -0.27 20.72
N LYS A 182 6.89 -0.24 19.39
CA LYS A 182 6.91 0.99 18.58
C LYS A 182 5.74 1.92 18.93
N ALA A 183 4.52 1.38 19.04
CA ALA A 183 3.33 2.16 19.37
C ALA A 183 3.42 2.85 20.75
N GLN A 184 4.17 2.26 21.68
CA GLN A 184 4.43 2.83 23.00
C GLN A 184 5.62 3.79 23.03
N LEU A 185 6.25 4.07 21.89
CA LEU A 185 7.43 4.93 21.74
C LEU A 185 8.56 4.56 22.73
N ARG A 186 8.76 3.26 22.98
CA ARG A 186 9.79 2.78 23.93
C ARG A 186 11.21 3.12 23.45
N PRO A 187 12.21 3.21 24.36
CA PRO A 187 13.57 3.60 23.99
C PRO A 187 14.12 2.81 22.80
N GLY A 188 14.66 3.49 21.79
CA GLY A 188 15.19 2.84 20.58
C GLY A 188 14.15 2.39 19.57
N TRP A 189 12.86 2.70 19.73
CA TRP A 189 11.79 2.31 18.78
C TRP A 189 12.07 2.69 17.33
N ALA A 190 12.74 3.83 17.11
CA ALA A 190 13.06 4.32 15.77
C ALA A 190 14.17 3.51 15.07
N LEU A 191 14.90 2.66 15.80
CA LEU A 191 15.94 1.78 15.25
C LEU A 191 15.38 0.43 14.79
N ILE A 192 14.13 0.11 15.16
CA ILE A 192 13.48 -1.12 14.73
C ILE A 192 13.03 -0.96 13.27
N PRO A 193 13.48 -1.82 12.34
CA PRO A 193 13.08 -1.73 10.93
C PRO A 193 11.58 -1.90 10.75
N GLU A 194 11.06 -1.37 9.66
CA GLU A 194 9.65 -1.46 9.24
C GLU A 194 9.42 -2.64 8.33
#